data_156a1795e5ddbb38217257102bd75ad3
#
_entry.id   156a1795e5ddbb38217257102bd75ad3
#
_cell.length_a   1.000
_cell.length_b   1.000
_cell.length_c   1.000
_cell.angle_alpha   90.00
_cell.angle_beta   90.00
_cell.angle_gamma   90.00
#
_symmetry.space_group_name_H-M   'P 1'
#
loop_
_entity.id
_entity.type
_entity.pdbx_description
1 polymer ?
#
loop_
_entity_poly.entity_id
_entity_poly.type
_entity_poly.pdbx_seq_one_letter_code
_entity_poly.pdbx_strand_id
1 'polypeptide(L)'
;MQTEKKGNRIAVLIPCCNEALTIGNVVRDYRQALPDADIYVYDNNSTDETARLAREAGAIVRPEPRQGKGNVVRTMFRDIEADCYLMVDGDDTYPASQAAALCAPVLEGRADMVIGDRLSSTYFTENKRPFHNCGNMLVRRCINMFWKRGRQIEDVMTGMRAMSPLFVKSFPILSQGFEIETEMTIFSLANNFRIASMPIQYRDRPEGSFSKLSTFRDGFRVLKTIAVLFKDYRPLLVFWSVACLLALLSLGLFLPVLGEYMSSGLVPRFPTLIESGFCMLAALLSFVAGLTLDCQRKRARQAFEIQLNVLSLLLRQGRTGMSSGGNRPEQAPQA
;
A
#
# COMPACT_ATOMS: atom_id res chain seq x y z
N MET A 1 -18.26 2.59 39.51
CA MET A 1 -18.77 1.80 38.38
C MET A 1 -17.62 1.68 37.36
N GLN A 2 -16.84 0.61 37.46
CA GLN A 2 -15.73 0.34 36.53
C GLN A 2 -16.37 -0.16 35.24
N THR A 3 -16.29 0.64 34.18
CA THR A 3 -16.56 0.18 32.82
C THR A 3 -15.47 -0.83 32.46
N GLU A 4 -15.83 -2.11 32.39
CA GLU A 4 -14.98 -3.12 31.75
C GLU A 4 -14.58 -2.60 30.36
N LYS A 5 -13.32 -2.21 30.22
CA LYS A 5 -12.71 -1.96 28.91
C LYS A 5 -12.70 -3.29 28.18
N LYS A 6 -13.67 -3.49 27.27
CA LYS A 6 -13.61 -4.58 26.30
C LYS A 6 -12.24 -4.47 25.61
N GLY A 7 -11.42 -5.52 25.75
CA GLY A 7 -10.05 -5.51 25.24
C GLY A 7 -10.02 -5.15 23.74
N ASN A 8 -9.03 -4.40 23.33
CA ASN A 8 -8.83 -4.04 21.92
C ASN A 8 -8.66 -5.31 21.07
N ARG A 9 -9.51 -5.49 20.07
CA ARG A 9 -9.50 -6.67 19.20
C ARG A 9 -8.43 -6.51 18.12
N ILE A 10 -7.38 -7.33 18.18
CA ILE A 10 -6.32 -7.40 17.16
C ILE A 10 -6.63 -8.55 16.21
N ALA A 11 -6.55 -8.30 14.90
CA ALA A 11 -6.59 -9.33 13.86
C ALA A 11 -5.22 -9.45 13.20
N VAL A 12 -4.60 -10.62 13.29
CA VAL A 12 -3.38 -10.95 12.55
C VAL A 12 -3.78 -11.51 11.18
N LEU A 13 -3.31 -10.88 10.12
CA LEU A 13 -3.65 -11.18 8.73
C LEU A 13 -2.47 -11.82 8.02
N ILE A 14 -2.59 -13.10 7.64
CA ILE A 14 -1.52 -13.87 7.04
C ILE A 14 -1.95 -14.36 5.65
N PRO A 15 -1.62 -13.62 4.57
CA PRO A 15 -1.81 -14.11 3.21
C PRO A 15 -0.81 -15.22 2.90
N CYS A 16 -1.28 -16.39 2.50
CA CYS A 16 -0.45 -17.56 2.26
C CYS A 16 -0.65 -18.17 0.88
N CYS A 17 0.44 -18.74 0.33
CA CYS A 17 0.41 -19.60 -0.85
C CYS A 17 1.63 -20.53 -0.80
N ASN A 18 1.44 -21.83 -0.63
CA ASN A 18 2.50 -22.84 -0.54
C ASN A 18 3.57 -22.50 0.52
N GLU A 19 3.17 -22.36 1.78
CA GLU A 19 4.02 -22.07 2.95
C GLU A 19 3.90 -23.18 4.02
N ALA A 20 3.68 -24.43 3.61
CA ALA A 20 3.50 -25.57 4.54
C ALA A 20 4.66 -25.73 5.54
N LEU A 21 5.90 -25.39 5.14
CA LEU A 21 7.08 -25.49 6.01
C LEU A 21 7.07 -24.51 7.19
N THR A 22 6.42 -23.36 7.03
CA THR A 22 6.56 -22.22 7.95
C THR A 22 5.27 -21.84 8.66
N ILE A 23 4.12 -21.99 7.99
CA ILE A 23 2.84 -21.44 8.47
C ILE A 23 2.45 -21.93 9.87
N GLY A 24 2.72 -23.20 10.20
CA GLY A 24 2.41 -23.73 11.53
C GLY A 24 3.21 -23.04 12.66
N ASN A 25 4.47 -22.73 12.42
CA ASN A 25 5.31 -21.99 13.36
C ASN A 25 4.85 -20.54 13.48
N VAL A 26 4.63 -19.87 12.35
CA VAL A 26 4.15 -18.48 12.31
C VAL A 26 2.86 -18.33 13.14
N VAL A 27 1.87 -19.18 12.92
CA VAL A 27 0.61 -19.13 13.68
C VAL A 27 0.84 -19.30 15.18
N ARG A 28 1.67 -20.28 15.60
CA ARG A 28 1.97 -20.51 17.02
C ARG A 28 2.71 -19.34 17.66
N ASP A 29 3.71 -18.78 16.99
CA ASP A 29 4.50 -17.67 17.49
C ASP A 29 3.65 -16.41 17.67
N TYR A 30 2.79 -16.08 16.68
CA TYR A 30 1.89 -14.93 16.79
C TYR A 30 0.80 -15.14 17.84
N ARG A 31 0.31 -16.38 18.04
CA ARG A 31 -0.62 -16.70 19.12
C ARG A 31 0.03 -16.54 20.50
N GLN A 32 1.29 -16.92 20.63
CA GLN A 32 2.04 -16.72 21.90
C GLN A 32 2.31 -15.24 22.15
N ALA A 33 2.67 -14.46 21.12
CA ALA A 33 2.97 -13.04 21.24
C ALA A 33 1.73 -12.16 21.47
N LEU A 34 0.58 -12.57 20.94
CA LEU A 34 -0.72 -11.88 21.00
C LEU A 34 -1.83 -12.89 21.36
N PRO A 35 -1.93 -13.32 22.63
CA PRO A 35 -2.86 -14.40 23.03
C PRO A 35 -4.34 -14.10 22.74
N ASP A 36 -4.73 -12.82 22.83
CA ASP A 36 -6.12 -12.35 22.61
C ASP A 36 -6.42 -11.99 21.16
N ALA A 37 -5.46 -12.18 20.23
CA ALA A 37 -5.65 -11.84 18.82
C ALA A 37 -6.32 -12.97 18.04
N ASP A 38 -7.19 -12.59 17.12
CA ASP A 38 -7.70 -13.52 16.11
C ASP A 38 -6.66 -13.65 14.99
N ILE A 39 -6.22 -14.88 14.68
CA ILE A 39 -5.23 -15.13 13.62
C ILE A 39 -5.96 -15.69 12.40
N TYR A 40 -5.92 -14.93 11.31
CA TYR A 40 -6.54 -15.26 10.03
C TYR A 40 -5.46 -15.65 9.01
N VAL A 41 -5.60 -16.84 8.44
CA VAL A 41 -4.80 -17.31 7.31
C VAL A 41 -5.71 -17.38 6.10
N TYR A 42 -5.39 -16.64 5.04
CA TYR A 42 -6.10 -16.75 3.77
C TYR A 42 -5.22 -17.50 2.78
N ASP A 43 -5.69 -18.68 2.42
CA ASP A 43 -5.00 -19.57 1.50
C ASP A 43 -5.31 -19.19 0.05
N ASN A 44 -4.27 -18.84 -0.69
CA ASN A 44 -4.38 -18.38 -2.08
C ASN A 44 -3.99 -19.48 -3.06
N ASN A 45 -4.83 -20.52 -3.14
CA ASN A 45 -4.66 -21.68 -4.02
C ASN A 45 -3.34 -22.44 -3.74
N SER A 46 -3.02 -22.73 -2.49
CA SER A 46 -1.91 -23.63 -2.16
C SER A 46 -2.17 -25.03 -2.69
N THR A 47 -1.12 -25.65 -3.19
CA THR A 47 -1.11 -27.05 -3.68
C THR A 47 -0.48 -28.01 -2.66
N ASP A 48 0.02 -27.46 -1.55
CA ASP A 48 0.62 -28.18 -0.44
C ASP A 48 -0.31 -28.20 0.80
N GLU A 49 0.19 -28.64 1.94
CA GLU A 49 -0.55 -28.79 3.19
C GLU A 49 -0.74 -27.46 3.97
N THR A 50 -0.47 -26.29 3.36
CA THR A 50 -0.53 -24.97 4.03
C THR A 50 -1.82 -24.76 4.81
N ALA A 51 -2.97 -24.93 4.16
CA ALA A 51 -4.27 -24.68 4.78
C ALA A 51 -4.58 -25.65 5.95
N ARG A 52 -4.16 -26.90 5.86
CA ARG A 52 -4.33 -27.91 6.92
C ARG A 52 -3.48 -27.56 8.13
N LEU A 53 -2.19 -27.31 7.93
CA LEU A 53 -1.23 -27.01 9.00
C LEU A 53 -1.57 -25.69 9.72
N ALA A 54 -2.08 -24.69 8.99
CA ALA A 54 -2.56 -23.46 9.59
C ALA A 54 -3.76 -23.68 10.54
N ARG A 55 -4.73 -24.54 10.14
CA ARG A 55 -5.90 -24.89 11.00
C ARG A 55 -5.45 -25.66 12.23
N GLU A 56 -4.55 -26.62 12.09
CA GLU A 56 -4.00 -27.41 13.21
C GLU A 56 -3.23 -26.54 14.20
N ALA A 57 -2.57 -25.49 13.73
CA ALA A 57 -1.93 -24.49 14.58
C ALA A 57 -2.93 -23.54 15.27
N GLY A 58 -4.23 -23.60 14.91
CA GLY A 58 -5.31 -22.85 15.52
C GLY A 58 -5.71 -21.56 14.79
N ALA A 59 -5.29 -21.33 13.54
CA ALA A 59 -5.71 -20.18 12.75
C ALA A 59 -7.13 -20.34 12.17
N ILE A 60 -7.82 -19.22 11.98
CA ILE A 60 -9.06 -19.15 11.18
C ILE A 60 -8.67 -19.13 9.71
N VAL A 61 -8.84 -20.25 9.01
CA VAL A 61 -8.41 -20.40 7.62
C VAL A 61 -9.56 -20.20 6.65
N ARG A 62 -9.37 -19.32 5.67
CA ARG A 62 -10.32 -19.05 4.57
C ARG A 62 -9.62 -19.16 3.21
N PRO A 63 -10.28 -19.64 2.16
CA PRO A 63 -9.74 -19.67 0.80
C PRO A 63 -9.93 -18.32 0.09
N GLU A 64 -8.97 -17.92 -0.74
CA GLU A 64 -9.11 -16.85 -1.72
C GLU A 64 -8.78 -17.40 -3.12
N PRO A 65 -9.78 -17.62 -3.99
CA PRO A 65 -9.57 -18.26 -5.28
C PRO A 65 -8.86 -17.35 -6.30
N ARG A 66 -8.93 -16.03 -6.13
CA ARG A 66 -8.26 -15.08 -7.04
C ARG A 66 -6.79 -15.00 -6.69
N GLN A 67 -5.94 -15.50 -7.59
CA GLN A 67 -4.50 -15.53 -7.39
C GLN A 67 -3.90 -14.15 -7.22
N GLY A 68 -3.05 -13.98 -6.19
CA GLY A 68 -2.24 -12.78 -5.93
C GLY A 68 -2.48 -12.16 -4.57
N LYS A 69 -1.39 -11.72 -3.92
CA LYS A 69 -1.38 -11.17 -2.56
C LYS A 69 -2.36 -9.99 -2.39
N GLY A 70 -2.44 -9.09 -3.37
CA GLY A 70 -3.37 -7.97 -3.34
C GLY A 70 -4.83 -8.41 -3.32
N ASN A 71 -5.21 -9.48 -4.02
CA ASN A 71 -6.56 -10.05 -3.97
C ASN A 71 -6.87 -10.62 -2.58
N VAL A 72 -5.92 -11.33 -1.99
CA VAL A 72 -6.04 -11.87 -0.63
C VAL A 72 -6.27 -10.74 0.38
N VAL A 73 -5.42 -9.72 0.37
CA VAL A 73 -5.53 -8.57 1.29
C VAL A 73 -6.86 -7.84 1.11
N ARG A 74 -7.33 -7.69 -0.15
CA ARG A 74 -8.64 -7.09 -0.44
C ARG A 74 -9.77 -7.84 0.25
N THR A 75 -9.76 -9.17 0.18
CA THR A 75 -10.79 -10.00 0.80
C THR A 75 -10.68 -9.94 2.32
N MET A 76 -9.48 -10.04 2.90
CA MET A 76 -9.25 -9.86 4.33
C MET A 76 -9.80 -8.53 4.86
N PHE A 77 -9.52 -7.42 4.17
CA PHE A 77 -9.95 -6.07 4.58
C PHE A 77 -11.48 -5.90 4.53
N ARG A 78 -12.17 -6.64 3.68
CA ARG A 78 -13.64 -6.66 3.62
C ARG A 78 -14.27 -7.50 4.71
N ASP A 79 -13.73 -8.70 4.91
CA ASP A 79 -14.35 -9.75 5.73
C ASP A 79 -14.11 -9.58 7.22
N ILE A 80 -12.99 -8.96 7.60
CA ILE A 80 -12.51 -8.95 8.97
C ILE A 80 -12.79 -7.59 9.60
N GLU A 81 -13.31 -7.62 10.85
CA GLU A 81 -13.52 -6.44 11.69
C GLU A 81 -12.61 -6.54 12.92
N ALA A 82 -11.78 -5.50 13.15
CA ALA A 82 -10.88 -5.43 14.28
C ALA A 82 -10.57 -3.97 14.65
N ASP A 83 -9.96 -3.73 15.83
CA ASP A 83 -9.47 -2.42 16.26
C ASP A 83 -8.04 -2.14 15.77
N CYS A 84 -7.28 -3.20 15.49
CA CYS A 84 -5.97 -3.17 14.86
C CYS A 84 -5.79 -4.37 13.95
N TYR A 85 -5.30 -4.12 12.74
CA TYR A 85 -4.99 -5.15 11.75
C TYR A 85 -3.48 -5.27 11.63
N LEU A 86 -2.93 -6.41 11.99
CA LEU A 86 -1.50 -6.73 11.84
C LEU A 86 -1.31 -7.66 10.64
N MET A 87 -0.82 -7.13 9.53
CA MET A 87 -0.47 -7.93 8.35
C MET A 87 0.96 -8.45 8.50
N VAL A 88 1.16 -9.74 8.19
CA VAL A 88 2.47 -10.41 8.19
C VAL A 88 2.51 -11.48 7.10
N ASP A 89 3.72 -11.81 6.63
CA ASP A 89 3.90 -12.89 5.66
C ASP A 89 3.94 -14.27 6.34
N GLY A 90 3.52 -15.31 5.63
CA GLY A 90 3.48 -16.69 6.14
C GLY A 90 4.81 -17.45 6.08
N ASP A 91 5.91 -16.78 5.72
CA ASP A 91 7.23 -17.37 5.41
C ASP A 91 8.23 -17.36 6.56
N ASP A 92 7.78 -17.03 7.79
CA ASP A 92 8.57 -16.95 9.03
C ASP A 92 9.75 -15.95 9.00
N THR A 93 9.69 -14.96 8.12
CA THR A 93 10.73 -13.92 8.05
C THR A 93 10.56 -12.80 9.07
N TYR A 94 9.38 -12.67 9.70
CA TYR A 94 9.05 -11.64 10.69
C TYR A 94 8.81 -12.25 12.06
N PRO A 95 9.76 -12.09 13.03
CA PRO A 95 9.57 -12.57 14.39
C PRO A 95 8.38 -11.93 15.09
N ALA A 96 7.54 -12.75 15.73
CA ALA A 96 6.33 -12.29 16.42
C ALA A 96 6.59 -11.45 17.67
N SER A 97 7.82 -11.47 18.23
CA SER A 97 8.20 -10.76 19.46
C SER A 97 7.93 -9.24 19.42
N GLN A 98 7.90 -8.64 18.23
CA GLN A 98 7.70 -7.21 18.06
C GLN A 98 6.24 -6.84 17.67
N ALA A 99 5.36 -7.84 17.56
CA ALA A 99 3.98 -7.66 17.12
C ALA A 99 3.18 -6.69 18.01
N ALA A 100 3.27 -6.87 19.34
CA ALA A 100 2.56 -6.01 20.29
C ALA A 100 3.05 -4.55 20.22
N ALA A 101 4.36 -4.33 20.11
CA ALA A 101 4.94 -3.00 20.00
C ALA A 101 4.54 -2.30 18.70
N LEU A 102 4.40 -3.07 17.59
CA LEU A 102 3.95 -2.54 16.30
C LEU A 102 2.46 -2.13 16.34
N CYS A 103 1.61 -2.87 17.06
CA CYS A 103 0.19 -2.58 17.21
C CYS A 103 -0.10 -1.40 18.15
N ALA A 104 0.73 -1.17 19.17
CA ALA A 104 0.48 -0.19 20.22
C ALA A 104 0.18 1.23 19.69
N PRO A 105 0.95 1.84 18.76
CA PRO A 105 0.65 3.18 18.25
C PRO A 105 -0.69 3.28 17.52
N VAL A 106 -1.14 2.18 16.89
CA VAL A 106 -2.47 2.12 16.24
C VAL A 106 -3.57 2.09 17.28
N LEU A 107 -3.45 1.22 18.28
CA LEU A 107 -4.44 1.05 19.36
C LEU A 107 -4.58 2.32 20.22
N GLU A 108 -3.49 3.04 20.41
CA GLU A 108 -3.46 4.33 21.11
C GLU A 108 -3.95 5.51 20.23
N GLY A 109 -4.28 5.27 18.97
CA GLY A 109 -4.71 6.30 18.04
C GLY A 109 -3.61 7.31 17.66
N ARG A 110 -2.32 6.96 17.83
CA ARG A 110 -1.19 7.81 17.46
C ARG A 110 -0.78 7.64 15.99
N ALA A 111 -1.06 6.50 15.38
CA ALA A 111 -0.78 6.19 13.98
C ALA A 111 -1.99 5.51 13.31
N ASP A 112 -2.13 5.72 12.01
CA ASP A 112 -3.10 5.01 11.17
C ASP A 112 -2.44 3.81 10.49
N MET A 113 -1.11 3.87 10.27
CA MET A 113 -0.29 2.75 9.82
C MET A 113 1.09 2.79 10.48
N VAL A 114 1.55 1.64 10.97
CA VAL A 114 2.92 1.44 11.45
C VAL A 114 3.61 0.45 10.53
N ILE A 115 4.72 0.85 9.96
CA ILE A 115 5.53 0.07 9.04
C ILE A 115 6.68 -0.58 9.82
N GLY A 116 6.81 -1.91 9.73
CA GLY A 116 7.97 -2.63 10.25
C GLY A 116 9.18 -2.41 9.34
N ASP A 117 10.15 -1.65 9.79
CA ASP A 117 11.35 -1.30 9.03
C ASP A 117 12.43 -2.38 9.22
N ARG A 118 12.59 -3.22 8.20
CA ARG A 118 13.64 -4.26 8.14
C ARG A 118 15.01 -3.67 7.85
N LEU A 119 15.05 -2.61 7.04
CA LEU A 119 16.28 -2.08 6.43
C LEU A 119 17.17 -1.39 7.47
N SER A 120 16.56 -0.89 8.55
CA SER A 120 17.30 -0.27 9.68
C SER A 120 17.81 -1.28 10.71
N SER A 121 17.66 -2.60 10.50
CA SER A 121 18.07 -3.63 11.44
C SER A 121 18.94 -4.73 10.79
N THR A 122 18.57 -6.00 10.90
CA THR A 122 19.37 -7.16 10.50
C THR A 122 19.31 -7.53 9.02
N TYR A 123 18.44 -6.89 8.23
CA TYR A 123 18.16 -7.26 6.84
C TYR A 123 19.41 -7.34 5.95
N PHE A 124 20.33 -6.36 6.03
CA PHE A 124 21.53 -6.34 5.20
C PHE A 124 22.61 -7.35 5.63
N THR A 125 22.57 -7.79 6.87
CA THR A 125 23.49 -8.83 7.36
C THR A 125 23.01 -10.23 6.95
N GLU A 126 21.71 -10.45 6.88
CA GLU A 126 21.11 -11.75 6.60
C GLU A 126 20.77 -11.93 5.11
N ASN A 127 20.33 -10.89 4.40
CA ASN A 127 19.94 -10.99 2.99
C ASN A 127 21.09 -10.61 2.04
N LYS A 128 21.77 -11.62 1.49
CA LYS A 128 22.93 -11.50 0.58
C LYS A 128 22.57 -11.32 -0.91
N ARG A 129 21.31 -10.97 -1.27
CA ARG A 129 20.88 -10.84 -2.68
C ARG A 129 21.17 -9.43 -3.23
N PRO A 130 22.27 -9.20 -4.03
CA PRO A 130 22.73 -7.85 -4.40
C PRO A 130 21.75 -7.04 -5.24
N PHE A 131 20.99 -7.68 -6.15
CA PHE A 131 20.03 -6.97 -7.02
C PHE A 131 18.74 -6.58 -6.30
N HIS A 132 18.36 -7.27 -5.23
CA HIS A 132 17.15 -6.96 -4.45
C HIS A 132 17.29 -5.63 -3.68
N ASN A 133 18.48 -5.35 -3.18
CA ASN A 133 18.80 -4.12 -2.46
C ASN A 133 18.77 -2.90 -3.38
N CYS A 134 19.22 -3.04 -4.63
CA CYS A 134 19.18 -1.95 -5.63
C CYS A 134 17.71 -1.57 -5.97
N GLY A 135 16.82 -2.56 -6.14
CA GLY A 135 15.39 -2.34 -6.37
C GLY A 135 14.73 -1.60 -5.21
N ASN A 136 14.94 -2.04 -3.97
CA ASN A 136 14.41 -1.39 -2.77
C ASN A 136 14.89 0.06 -2.65
N MET A 137 16.18 0.32 -2.92
CA MET A 137 16.73 1.67 -2.87
C MET A 137 16.10 2.58 -3.93
N LEU A 138 15.90 2.08 -5.16
CA LEU A 138 15.26 2.83 -6.23
C LEU A 138 13.81 3.18 -5.87
N VAL A 139 13.01 2.21 -5.43
CA VAL A 139 11.62 2.40 -5.00
C VAL A 139 11.54 3.42 -3.86
N ARG A 140 12.35 3.28 -2.82
CA ARG A 140 12.45 4.23 -1.70
C ARG A 140 12.79 5.65 -2.17
N ARG A 141 13.78 5.79 -3.06
CA ARG A 141 14.16 7.09 -3.63
C ARG A 141 13.01 7.74 -4.39
N CYS A 142 12.35 6.98 -5.27
CA CYS A 142 11.21 7.48 -6.03
C CYS A 142 10.08 7.96 -5.11
N ILE A 143 9.70 7.16 -4.11
CA ILE A 143 8.62 7.52 -3.20
C ILE A 143 8.99 8.74 -2.36
N ASN A 144 10.17 8.77 -1.75
CA ASN A 144 10.60 9.91 -0.94
C ASN A 144 10.80 11.20 -1.77
N MET A 145 11.16 11.09 -3.06
CA MET A 145 11.26 12.24 -3.97
C MET A 145 9.88 12.79 -4.34
N PHE A 146 8.93 11.91 -4.69
CA PHE A 146 7.63 12.34 -5.21
C PHE A 146 6.59 12.65 -4.14
N TRP A 147 6.66 12.00 -2.96
CA TRP A 147 5.70 12.14 -1.86
C TRP A 147 6.31 12.62 -0.55
N LYS A 148 7.51 13.21 -0.58
CA LYS A 148 8.20 13.71 0.61
C LYS A 148 7.32 14.68 1.40
N ARG A 149 6.91 14.29 2.60
CA ARG A 149 6.23 15.13 3.59
C ARG A 149 6.82 14.83 4.98
N GLY A 150 7.88 15.52 5.36
CA GLY A 150 8.50 15.34 6.68
C GLY A 150 9.44 14.14 6.76
N ARG A 151 9.10 13.13 7.56
CA ARG A 151 9.96 11.97 7.82
C ARG A 151 10.08 11.06 6.61
N GLN A 152 11.29 10.61 6.30
CA GLN A 152 11.52 9.64 5.24
C GLN A 152 10.98 8.27 5.64
N ILE A 153 10.42 7.54 4.68
CA ILE A 153 10.06 6.13 4.85
C ILE A 153 11.26 5.30 4.42
N GLU A 154 11.78 4.50 5.33
CA GLU A 154 12.96 3.69 5.10
C GLU A 154 12.63 2.37 4.39
N ASP A 155 11.57 1.66 4.81
CA ASP A 155 11.16 0.41 4.17
C ASP A 155 9.74 0.50 3.60
N VAL A 156 9.63 0.51 2.28
CA VAL A 156 8.36 0.62 1.54
C VAL A 156 7.76 -0.75 1.24
N MET A 157 8.59 -1.77 1.12
CA MET A 157 8.21 -3.09 0.59
C MET A 157 8.12 -4.16 1.67
N THR A 158 8.07 -3.77 2.94
CA THR A 158 7.88 -4.71 4.06
C THR A 158 6.46 -5.24 4.10
N GLY A 159 6.31 -6.53 4.37
CA GLY A 159 5.02 -7.20 4.59
C GLY A 159 4.47 -7.01 5.99
N MET A 160 5.30 -6.67 7.00
CA MET A 160 4.84 -6.48 8.38
C MET A 160 4.34 -5.06 8.63
N ARG A 161 3.02 -4.91 8.83
CA ARG A 161 2.36 -3.61 9.02
C ARG A 161 1.20 -3.72 9.99
N ALA A 162 1.12 -2.78 10.95
CA ALA A 162 -0.08 -2.59 11.76
C ALA A 162 -0.90 -1.42 11.20
N MET A 163 -2.23 -1.58 11.13
CA MET A 163 -3.13 -0.65 10.46
C MET A 163 -4.39 -0.40 11.26
N SER A 164 -4.89 0.83 11.22
CA SER A 164 -6.15 1.23 11.86
C SER A 164 -7.37 0.79 11.05
N PRO A 165 -8.55 0.63 11.67
CA PRO A 165 -9.81 0.37 10.97
C PRO A 165 -10.11 1.45 9.92
N LEU A 166 -9.81 2.71 10.23
CA LEU A 166 -10.03 3.82 9.30
C LEU A 166 -9.22 3.64 8.02
N PHE A 167 -7.93 3.28 8.15
CA PHE A 167 -7.09 3.00 6.99
C PHE A 167 -7.63 1.78 6.21
N VAL A 168 -7.83 0.65 6.87
CA VAL A 168 -8.24 -0.63 6.24
C VAL A 168 -9.54 -0.49 5.47
N LYS A 169 -10.54 0.17 6.05
CA LYS A 169 -11.88 0.31 5.44
C LYS A 169 -11.96 1.43 4.39
N SER A 170 -10.97 2.32 4.33
CA SER A 170 -10.91 3.39 3.32
C SER A 170 -9.95 3.12 2.17
N PHE A 171 -9.06 2.11 2.29
CA PHE A 171 -8.04 1.82 1.30
C PHE A 171 -8.60 1.06 0.08
N PRO A 172 -8.66 1.68 -1.11
CA PRO A 172 -9.13 1.05 -2.33
C PRO A 172 -8.01 0.22 -2.95
N ILE A 173 -7.98 -1.09 -2.68
CA ILE A 173 -6.94 -1.99 -3.20
C ILE A 173 -7.14 -2.20 -4.69
N LEU A 174 -6.20 -1.72 -5.52
CA LEU A 174 -6.19 -1.87 -6.97
C LEU A 174 -5.16 -2.90 -7.42
N SER A 175 -4.06 -3.02 -6.72
CA SER A 175 -3.00 -4.00 -6.98
C SER A 175 -3.48 -5.43 -6.77
N GLN A 176 -2.97 -6.34 -7.60
CA GLN A 176 -3.29 -7.77 -7.50
C GLN A 176 -2.17 -8.59 -6.84
N GLY A 177 -0.91 -8.13 -6.94
CA GLY A 177 0.28 -8.85 -6.50
C GLY A 177 1.01 -8.19 -5.34
N PHE A 178 2.34 -8.32 -5.34
CA PHE A 178 3.25 -7.81 -4.29
C PHE A 178 3.42 -6.29 -4.32
N GLU A 179 2.95 -5.61 -5.35
CA GLU A 179 2.94 -4.15 -5.42
C GLU A 179 2.01 -3.51 -4.39
N ILE A 180 1.19 -4.32 -3.69
CA ILE A 180 0.24 -3.86 -2.66
C ILE A 180 0.92 -3.08 -1.53
N GLU A 181 2.10 -3.48 -1.07
CA GLU A 181 2.83 -2.78 0.00
C GLU A 181 3.23 -1.36 -0.45
N THR A 182 3.67 -1.24 -1.70
CA THR A 182 4.00 0.06 -2.31
C THR A 182 2.76 0.93 -2.47
N GLU A 183 1.64 0.34 -2.92
CA GLU A 183 0.36 1.04 -3.06
C GLU A 183 -0.15 1.56 -1.72
N MET A 184 -0.15 0.74 -0.65
CA MET A 184 -0.51 1.16 0.71
C MET A 184 0.32 2.36 1.18
N THR A 185 1.62 2.34 0.94
CA THR A 185 2.53 3.42 1.35
C THR A 185 2.23 4.71 0.60
N ILE A 186 2.10 4.64 -0.73
CA ILE A 186 1.80 5.81 -1.58
C ILE A 186 0.42 6.39 -1.22
N PHE A 187 -0.60 5.53 -1.08
CA PHE A 187 -1.93 5.95 -0.70
C PHE A 187 -1.95 6.69 0.65
N SER A 188 -1.26 6.14 1.64
CA SER A 188 -1.15 6.76 2.96
C SER A 188 -0.51 8.14 2.91
N LEU A 189 0.60 8.28 2.16
CA LEU A 189 1.30 9.56 1.97
C LEU A 189 0.44 10.58 1.21
N ALA A 190 -0.24 10.13 0.15
CA ALA A 190 -1.06 10.99 -0.69
C ALA A 190 -2.30 11.52 0.04
N ASN A 191 -2.86 10.73 0.96
CA ASN A 191 -4.08 11.06 1.70
C ASN A 191 -3.84 11.49 3.15
N ASN A 192 -2.58 11.81 3.52
CA ASN A 192 -2.19 12.36 4.84
C ASN A 192 -2.52 11.45 6.03
N PHE A 193 -2.54 10.13 5.87
CA PHE A 193 -2.59 9.21 7.00
C PHE A 193 -1.34 9.35 7.87
N ARG A 194 -1.51 9.15 9.17
CA ARG A 194 -0.39 9.19 10.13
C ARG A 194 0.39 7.90 10.05
N ILE A 195 1.58 7.96 9.44
CA ILE A 195 2.49 6.83 9.29
C ILE A 195 3.59 6.91 10.34
N ALA A 196 3.87 5.80 10.99
CA ALA A 196 5.05 5.60 11.81
C ALA A 196 5.89 4.44 11.24
N SER A 197 7.20 4.49 11.44
CA SER A 197 8.11 3.38 11.13
C SER A 197 8.77 2.92 12.42
N MET A 198 8.88 1.60 12.60
CA MET A 198 9.53 0.98 13.74
C MET A 198 10.53 -0.06 13.25
N PRO A 199 11.81 0.01 13.64
CA PRO A 199 12.79 -1.03 13.31
C PRO A 199 12.33 -2.40 13.82
N ILE A 200 12.37 -3.40 12.94
CA ILE A 200 12.02 -4.77 13.27
C ILE A 200 13.16 -5.71 12.89
N GLN A 201 13.27 -6.81 13.62
CA GLN A 201 14.16 -7.90 13.23
C GLN A 201 13.64 -8.59 11.98
N TYR A 202 14.56 -9.08 11.18
CA TYR A 202 14.28 -9.88 9.99
C TYR A 202 15.10 -11.16 10.06
N ARG A 203 14.49 -12.29 9.71
CA ARG A 203 15.15 -13.60 9.59
C ARG A 203 15.18 -14.02 8.14
N ASP A 204 16.22 -14.74 7.73
CA ASP A 204 16.17 -15.44 6.44
C ASP A 204 15.14 -16.56 6.47
N ARG A 205 14.61 -16.91 5.31
CA ARG A 205 13.69 -18.02 5.18
C ARG A 205 14.37 -19.32 5.58
N PRO A 206 13.66 -20.25 6.25
CA PRO A 206 14.16 -21.58 6.53
C PRO A 206 14.59 -22.31 5.24
N GLU A 207 15.55 -23.21 5.36
CA GLU A 207 15.97 -24.07 4.24
C GLU A 207 14.77 -24.82 3.65
N GLY A 208 14.67 -24.86 2.33
CA GLY A 208 13.54 -25.46 1.60
C GLY A 208 12.36 -24.53 1.33
N SER A 209 12.31 -23.32 1.90
CA SER A 209 11.31 -22.30 1.55
C SER A 209 11.84 -21.37 0.45
N PHE A 210 11.09 -21.26 -0.66
CA PHE A 210 11.50 -20.46 -1.81
C PHE A 210 10.69 -19.18 -1.92
N SER A 211 11.37 -18.07 -2.24
CA SER A 211 10.69 -16.81 -2.54
C SER A 211 9.88 -16.92 -3.83
N LYS A 212 8.60 -16.61 -3.76
CA LYS A 212 7.69 -16.56 -4.92
C LYS A 212 7.80 -15.26 -5.71
N LEU A 213 8.59 -14.32 -5.21
CA LEU A 213 8.84 -13.03 -5.82
C LEU A 213 9.90 -13.15 -6.92
N SER A 214 9.51 -12.82 -8.15
CA SER A 214 10.42 -12.73 -9.31
C SER A 214 11.04 -11.33 -9.36
N THR A 215 12.33 -11.22 -9.06
CA THR A 215 13.03 -9.93 -8.92
C THR A 215 12.83 -8.99 -10.10
N PHE A 216 12.92 -9.48 -11.34
CA PHE A 216 12.77 -8.62 -12.53
C PHE A 216 11.30 -8.31 -12.85
N ARG A 217 10.44 -9.33 -12.90
CA ARG A 217 9.03 -9.16 -13.28
C ARG A 217 8.25 -8.36 -12.26
N ASP A 218 8.43 -8.68 -10.97
CA ASP A 218 7.71 -7.99 -9.90
C ASP A 218 8.33 -6.62 -9.63
N GLY A 219 9.66 -6.47 -9.76
CA GLY A 219 10.34 -5.17 -9.74
C GLY A 219 9.83 -4.22 -10.83
N PHE A 220 9.64 -4.70 -12.07
CA PHE A 220 9.05 -3.90 -13.14
C PHE A 220 7.58 -3.52 -12.84
N ARG A 221 6.79 -4.44 -12.28
CA ARG A 221 5.41 -4.14 -11.84
C ARG A 221 5.38 -3.04 -10.78
N VAL A 222 6.25 -3.12 -9.78
CA VAL A 222 6.37 -2.07 -8.74
C VAL A 222 6.71 -0.72 -9.36
N LEU A 223 7.70 -0.65 -10.25
CA LEU A 223 8.06 0.60 -10.94
C LEU A 223 6.92 1.13 -11.80
N LYS A 224 6.22 0.26 -12.53
CA LYS A 224 5.02 0.63 -13.29
C LYS A 224 3.94 1.20 -12.38
N THR A 225 3.69 0.54 -11.24
CA THR A 225 2.71 1.01 -10.24
C THR A 225 3.09 2.39 -9.71
N ILE A 226 4.37 2.63 -9.38
CA ILE A 226 4.85 3.95 -8.96
C ILE A 226 4.60 4.99 -10.04
N ALA A 227 4.92 4.69 -11.31
CA ALA A 227 4.72 5.63 -12.42
C ALA A 227 3.24 5.95 -12.65
N VAL A 228 2.36 4.93 -12.60
CA VAL A 228 0.90 5.10 -12.71
C VAL A 228 0.38 5.95 -11.56
N LEU A 229 0.73 5.59 -10.32
CA LEU A 229 0.28 6.34 -9.15
C LEU A 229 0.85 7.77 -9.14
N PHE A 230 2.11 7.97 -9.60
CA PHE A 230 2.66 9.31 -9.74
C PHE A 230 1.86 10.16 -10.73
N LYS A 231 1.52 9.59 -11.90
CA LYS A 231 0.65 10.25 -12.88
C LYS A 231 -0.72 10.59 -12.28
N ASP A 232 -1.32 9.68 -11.50
CA ASP A 232 -2.65 9.87 -10.94
C ASP A 232 -2.65 10.86 -9.75
N TYR A 233 -1.58 10.85 -8.92
CA TYR A 233 -1.46 11.78 -7.79
C TYR A 233 -0.78 13.12 -8.11
N ARG A 234 -0.08 13.24 -9.25
CA ARG A 234 0.62 14.46 -9.68
C ARG A 234 0.45 14.73 -11.17
N PRO A 235 -0.78 14.69 -11.71
CA PRO A 235 -1.02 14.77 -13.17
C PRO A 235 -0.46 16.07 -13.75
N LEU A 236 -0.63 17.21 -13.08
CA LEU A 236 -0.13 18.48 -13.58
C LEU A 236 1.39 18.46 -13.81
N LEU A 237 2.18 17.88 -12.90
CA LEU A 237 3.64 17.81 -13.08
C LEU A 237 4.02 16.95 -14.29
N VAL A 238 3.34 15.82 -14.49
CA VAL A 238 3.62 14.91 -15.62
C VAL A 238 3.30 15.60 -16.94
N PHE A 239 2.07 16.09 -17.08
CA PHE A 239 1.61 16.71 -18.33
C PHE A 239 2.27 18.06 -18.61
N TRP A 240 2.62 18.83 -17.56
CA TRP A 240 3.42 20.05 -17.69
C TRP A 240 4.82 19.75 -18.24
N SER A 241 5.52 18.73 -17.72
CA SER A 241 6.85 18.38 -18.24
C SER A 241 6.80 17.90 -19.69
N VAL A 242 5.76 17.16 -20.09
CA VAL A 242 5.51 16.78 -21.49
C VAL A 242 5.23 18.03 -22.33
N ALA A 243 4.39 18.94 -21.86
CA ALA A 243 4.05 20.18 -22.56
C ALA A 243 5.30 21.05 -22.76
N CYS A 244 6.14 21.21 -21.73
CA CYS A 244 7.40 21.96 -21.85
C CYS A 244 8.36 21.31 -22.86
N LEU A 245 8.49 19.98 -22.85
CA LEU A 245 9.35 19.28 -23.82
C LEU A 245 8.90 19.50 -25.26
N LEU A 246 7.58 19.36 -25.51
CA LEU A 246 6.99 19.58 -26.83
C LEU A 246 7.09 21.04 -27.27
N ALA A 247 6.90 22.00 -26.35
CA ALA A 247 7.07 23.41 -26.65
C ALA A 247 8.53 23.77 -27.00
N LEU A 248 9.50 23.22 -26.27
CA LEU A 248 10.92 23.40 -26.58
C LEU A 248 11.29 22.77 -27.94
N LEU A 249 10.77 21.59 -28.23
CA LEU A 249 10.94 20.95 -29.54
C LEU A 249 10.34 21.81 -30.66
N SER A 250 9.10 22.29 -30.48
CA SER A 250 8.45 23.20 -31.41
C SER A 250 9.28 24.45 -31.65
N LEU A 251 9.78 25.08 -30.60
CA LEU A 251 10.59 26.29 -30.70
C LEU A 251 11.91 26.00 -31.43
N GLY A 252 12.57 24.86 -31.14
CA GLY A 252 13.79 24.42 -31.82
C GLY A 252 13.61 24.18 -33.32
N LEU A 253 12.44 23.69 -33.74
CA LEU A 253 12.07 23.53 -35.15
C LEU A 253 11.68 24.87 -35.80
N PHE A 254 11.03 25.76 -35.07
CA PHE A 254 10.53 27.03 -35.58
C PHE A 254 11.60 28.07 -35.78
N LEU A 255 12.55 28.23 -34.83
CA LEU A 255 13.56 29.30 -34.86
C LEU A 255 14.45 29.30 -36.14
N PRO A 256 14.94 28.16 -36.67
CA PRO A 256 15.66 28.13 -37.93
C PRO A 256 14.80 28.58 -39.12
N VAL A 257 13.51 28.20 -39.18
CA VAL A 257 12.58 28.62 -40.24
C VAL A 257 12.33 30.12 -40.18
N LEU A 258 12.18 30.68 -38.98
CA LEU A 258 12.04 32.12 -38.77
C LEU A 258 13.31 32.87 -39.21
N GLY A 259 14.51 32.37 -38.90
CA GLY A 259 15.78 32.95 -39.32
C GLY A 259 15.92 32.99 -40.84
N GLU A 260 15.57 31.91 -41.55
CA GLU A 260 15.54 31.84 -43.01
C GLU A 260 14.54 32.84 -43.63
N TYR A 261 13.35 32.95 -43.04
CA TYR A 261 12.34 33.90 -43.45
C TYR A 261 12.82 35.35 -43.29
N MET A 262 13.43 35.68 -42.15
CA MET A 262 13.94 37.02 -41.88
C MET A 262 15.08 37.45 -42.85
N SER A 263 15.85 36.49 -43.37
CA SER A 263 16.96 36.74 -44.29
C SER A 263 16.55 36.73 -45.76
N SER A 264 15.59 35.90 -46.18
CA SER A 264 15.25 35.68 -47.59
C SER A 264 13.83 36.09 -47.95
N GLY A 265 12.93 36.32 -46.99
CA GLY A 265 11.51 36.57 -47.21
C GLY A 265 10.72 35.33 -47.67
N LEU A 266 11.35 34.15 -47.71
CA LEU A 266 10.77 32.90 -48.18
C LEU A 266 10.79 31.85 -47.03
N VAL A 267 9.89 30.84 -47.15
CA VAL A 267 9.78 29.72 -46.22
C VAL A 267 10.16 28.42 -46.95
N PRO A 268 11.45 28.14 -47.16
CA PRO A 268 11.84 26.94 -47.95
C PRO A 268 11.58 25.64 -47.18
N ARG A 269 11.56 25.67 -45.85
CA ARG A 269 11.28 24.50 -44.97
C ARG A 269 9.84 24.47 -44.50
N PHE A 270 8.88 24.57 -45.45
CA PHE A 270 7.46 24.57 -45.12
C PHE A 270 6.96 23.34 -44.31
N PRO A 271 7.41 22.08 -44.61
CA PRO A 271 7.09 20.94 -43.79
C PRO A 271 7.50 21.10 -42.31
N THR A 272 8.72 21.61 -42.06
CA THR A 272 9.23 21.84 -40.70
C THR A 272 8.40 22.90 -39.95
N LEU A 273 7.88 23.91 -40.64
CA LEU A 273 6.99 24.89 -40.06
C LEU A 273 5.67 24.22 -39.59
N ILE A 274 5.10 23.32 -40.41
CA ILE A 274 3.90 22.58 -40.08
C ILE A 274 4.17 21.67 -38.88
N GLU A 275 5.27 20.92 -38.86
CA GLU A 275 5.67 20.05 -37.74
C GLU A 275 5.83 20.85 -36.44
N SER A 276 6.45 22.03 -36.49
CA SER A 276 6.58 22.91 -35.32
C SER A 276 5.20 23.33 -34.79
N GLY A 277 4.26 23.68 -35.68
CA GLY A 277 2.88 24.02 -35.31
C GLY A 277 2.15 22.86 -34.62
N PHE A 278 2.26 21.62 -35.15
CA PHE A 278 1.68 20.45 -34.52
C PHE A 278 2.30 20.15 -33.14
N CYS A 279 3.62 20.31 -33.00
CA CYS A 279 4.27 20.16 -31.69
C CYS A 279 3.76 21.19 -30.67
N MET A 280 3.57 22.45 -31.08
CA MET A 280 3.02 23.49 -30.21
C MET A 280 1.56 23.20 -29.83
N LEU A 281 0.75 22.76 -30.77
CA LEU A 281 -0.65 22.36 -30.50
C LEU A 281 -0.69 21.18 -29.52
N ALA A 282 0.15 20.16 -29.73
CA ALA A 282 0.26 19.02 -28.82
C ALA A 282 0.73 19.44 -27.41
N ALA A 283 1.66 20.41 -27.30
CA ALA A 283 2.10 20.99 -26.04
C ALA A 283 0.92 21.66 -25.28
N LEU A 284 0.12 22.48 -26.01
CA LEU A 284 -1.04 23.15 -25.44
C LEU A 284 -2.12 22.14 -24.97
N LEU A 285 -2.40 21.14 -25.78
CA LEU A 285 -3.36 20.07 -25.43
C LEU A 285 -2.89 19.28 -24.22
N SER A 286 -1.59 18.96 -24.15
CA SER A 286 -1.00 18.28 -22.96
C SER A 286 -1.14 19.14 -21.70
N PHE A 287 -0.88 20.43 -21.78
CA PHE A 287 -1.02 21.36 -20.64
C PHE A 287 -2.48 21.43 -20.16
N VAL A 288 -3.45 21.59 -21.07
CA VAL A 288 -4.89 21.64 -20.75
C VAL A 288 -5.34 20.32 -20.11
N ALA A 289 -4.89 19.18 -20.66
CA ALA A 289 -5.16 17.85 -20.06
C ALA A 289 -4.62 17.76 -18.63
N GLY A 290 -3.40 18.25 -18.39
CA GLY A 290 -2.80 18.29 -17.05
C GLY A 290 -3.60 19.12 -16.04
N LEU A 291 -4.09 20.31 -16.46
CA LEU A 291 -4.95 21.15 -15.62
C LEU A 291 -6.28 20.48 -15.30
N THR A 292 -6.91 19.87 -16.31
CA THR A 292 -8.19 19.18 -16.15
C THR A 292 -8.08 18.02 -15.17
N LEU A 293 -7.06 17.17 -15.33
CA LEU A 293 -6.81 16.03 -14.46
C LEU A 293 -6.45 16.45 -13.03
N ASP A 294 -5.70 17.55 -12.84
CA ASP A 294 -5.39 18.08 -11.50
C ASP A 294 -6.66 18.62 -10.81
N CYS A 295 -7.56 19.26 -11.55
CA CYS A 295 -8.84 19.69 -11.02
C CYS A 295 -9.72 18.50 -10.61
N GLN A 296 -9.79 17.45 -11.44
CA GLN A 296 -10.52 16.23 -11.11
C GLN A 296 -9.93 15.55 -9.88
N ARG A 297 -8.59 15.45 -9.77
CA ARG A 297 -7.91 14.91 -8.60
C ARG A 297 -8.26 15.69 -7.32
N LYS A 298 -8.27 17.02 -7.38
CA LYS A 298 -8.63 17.86 -6.22
C LYS A 298 -10.06 17.58 -5.76
N ARG A 299 -11.01 17.47 -6.71
CA ARG A 299 -12.40 17.10 -6.41
C ARG A 299 -12.53 15.70 -5.80
N ALA A 300 -11.84 14.71 -6.39
CA ALA A 300 -11.81 13.34 -5.86
C ALA A 300 -11.26 13.31 -4.43
N ARG A 301 -10.21 14.09 -4.14
CA ARG A 301 -9.66 14.20 -2.78
C ARG A 301 -10.64 14.84 -1.80
N GLN A 302 -11.35 15.90 -2.20
CA GLN A 302 -12.39 16.50 -1.36
C GLN A 302 -13.50 15.50 -1.02
N ALA A 303 -13.98 14.73 -2.02
CA ALA A 303 -14.96 13.69 -1.83
C ALA A 303 -14.44 12.59 -0.88
N PHE A 304 -13.19 12.18 -1.03
CA PHE A 304 -12.55 11.20 -0.16
C PHE A 304 -12.46 11.67 1.30
N GLU A 305 -12.09 12.92 1.56
CA GLU A 305 -12.05 13.48 2.92
C GLU A 305 -13.45 13.49 3.58
N ILE A 306 -14.51 13.78 2.81
CA ILE A 306 -15.89 13.69 3.30
C ILE A 306 -16.24 12.22 3.63
N GLN A 307 -15.88 11.27 2.75
CA GLN A 307 -16.10 9.85 3.00
C GLN A 307 -15.34 9.36 4.24
N LEU A 308 -14.10 9.80 4.48
CA LEU A 308 -13.33 9.50 5.69
C LEU A 308 -14.04 10.00 6.95
N ASN A 309 -14.60 11.20 6.92
CA ASN A 309 -15.35 11.75 8.05
C ASN A 309 -16.59 10.88 8.36
N VAL A 310 -17.37 10.53 7.34
CA VAL A 310 -18.53 9.63 7.50
C VAL A 310 -18.10 8.27 8.05
N LEU A 311 -17.06 7.66 7.47
CA LEU A 311 -16.53 6.37 7.92
C LEU A 311 -16.05 6.45 9.38
N SER A 312 -15.36 7.51 9.76
CA SER A 312 -14.90 7.72 11.14
C SER A 312 -16.05 7.79 12.14
N LEU A 313 -17.17 8.43 11.77
CA LEU A 313 -18.39 8.49 12.59
C LEU A 313 -19.03 7.11 12.73
N LEU A 314 -19.16 6.35 11.63
CA LEU A 314 -19.71 4.99 11.65
C LEU A 314 -18.88 4.04 12.53
N LEU A 315 -17.55 4.10 12.41
CA LEU A 315 -16.65 3.30 13.24
C LEU A 315 -16.76 3.65 14.74
N ARG A 316 -16.98 4.93 15.09
CA ARG A 316 -17.23 5.36 16.47
C ARG A 316 -18.59 4.86 16.98
N GLN A 317 -19.64 4.97 16.18
CA GLN A 317 -20.98 4.49 16.55
C GLN A 317 -21.03 2.96 16.73
N GLY A 318 -20.36 2.21 15.86
CA GLY A 318 -20.23 0.76 15.99
C GLY A 318 -19.57 0.34 17.32
N ARG A 319 -18.58 1.10 17.78
CA ARG A 319 -17.94 0.87 19.09
C ARG A 319 -18.87 1.16 20.28
N THR A 320 -19.68 2.22 20.20
CA THR A 320 -20.63 2.59 21.27
C THR A 320 -21.87 1.70 21.29
N GLY A 321 -22.40 1.29 20.13
CA GLY A 321 -23.54 0.40 20.03
C GLY A 321 -23.29 -1.03 20.55
N MET A 322 -22.07 -1.53 20.41
CA MET A 322 -21.67 -2.83 21.00
C MET A 322 -21.56 -2.79 22.54
N SER A 323 -21.39 -1.60 23.15
CA SER A 323 -21.33 -1.46 24.61
C SER A 323 -22.72 -1.40 25.26
N SER A 324 -23.77 -1.06 24.50
CA SER A 324 -25.15 -0.92 25.04
C SER A 324 -26.06 -2.14 24.84
N GLY A 325 -25.62 -3.15 24.08
CA GLY A 325 -26.43 -4.35 23.76
C GLY A 325 -26.47 -5.44 24.84
N GLY A 326 -25.89 -5.22 26.02
CA GLY A 326 -25.78 -6.20 27.12
C GLY A 326 -26.92 -6.23 28.11
N ASN A 327 -27.99 -5.42 27.98
CA ASN A 327 -29.10 -5.38 28.94
C ASN A 327 -30.43 -5.63 28.23
N ARG A 328 -30.70 -6.87 27.81
CA ARG A 328 -32.09 -7.33 27.68
C ARG A 328 -32.53 -7.83 29.05
N PRO A 329 -33.57 -7.26 29.65
CA PRO A 329 -34.17 -7.84 30.87
C PRO A 329 -34.74 -9.22 30.51
N GLU A 330 -34.28 -10.23 31.22
CA GLU A 330 -34.84 -11.57 31.26
C GLU A 330 -36.31 -11.44 31.65
N GLN A 331 -37.24 -11.66 30.70
CA GLN A 331 -38.65 -11.79 31.04
C GLN A 331 -38.84 -13.13 31.77
N ALA A 332 -39.13 -13.05 33.06
CA ALA A 332 -39.50 -14.18 33.85
C ALA A 332 -40.76 -14.84 33.27
N PRO A 333 -40.88 -16.19 33.26
CA PRO A 333 -42.09 -16.87 32.87
C PRO A 333 -43.17 -16.64 33.92
N GLN A 334 -44.28 -16.02 33.52
CA GLN A 334 -45.52 -16.01 34.35
C GLN A 334 -46.12 -17.41 34.33
N ALA A 335 -46.36 -17.91 35.53
CA ALA A 335 -47.07 -19.16 35.84
C ALA A 335 -48.55 -19.12 35.43
#